data_03be785830bfd5cdb6bd1669c7185ac8
#
_entry.id   03be785830bfd5cdb6bd1669c7185ac8
#
_cell.length_a   1.000
_cell.length_b   1.000
_cell.length_c   1.000
_cell.angle_alpha   90.00
_cell.angle_beta   90.00
_cell.angle_gamma   90.00
#
_symmetry.space_group_name_H-M   'P 1'
#
loop_
_entity.id
_entity.type
_entity.pdbx_description
1 polymer ?
#
loop_
_entity_poly.entity_id
_entity_poly.type
_entity_poly.pdbx_seq_one_letter_code
_entity_poly.pdbx_strand_id
1 'polypeptide(L)'
;MSKGRYGVHGGQYAAETLMNELIHLEEQYEYYKNNPEFQQELAELLREYAGRPSLLYYAEKMTKDLDGAKIYLKREDLNHTGSHKINNVLGQALLAKKMGKTRLIAETGAGQHGVATATVAALFGMECEIFMGKEDTERQALNVYRMELLGAKVHPVTSGTMTLKDAVNETMREWTNRVYDTHYVLGSVMGPHPFPMIVRDFQSVISKEARAQILEKEGKLPAAVVACVGGGSNAMGAFYNFIPDEGVRLIGCEAAGKGIDTDKHAATIAKGTLGVFHGMKSYFCQDENGQIAPVYSISAGLDYPGIGPEHAYLHDTGRAEYVPITDDEAVDAFEYLARTEGIICAIESAHAVAQARKIAGSMSKDQSIIICLSGRGDKDVAAIARYRGVDIHE
;
A
#
# COMPACT_ATOMS: atom_id res chain seq x y z
N MET A 1 -11.38 -16.70 -15.26
CA MET A 1 -11.16 -15.28 -15.64
C MET A 1 -10.07 -15.23 -16.68
N SER A 2 -10.13 -14.32 -17.66
CA SER A 2 -9.02 -14.11 -18.58
C SER A 2 -7.82 -13.53 -17.80
N LYS A 3 -6.61 -13.86 -18.25
CA LYS A 3 -5.35 -13.46 -17.63
C LYS A 3 -5.29 -11.94 -17.38
N GLY A 4 -4.96 -11.51 -16.17
CA GLY A 4 -4.90 -10.10 -15.80
C GLY A 4 -6.24 -9.35 -15.72
N ARG A 5 -7.37 -10.06 -15.70
CA ARG A 5 -8.70 -9.47 -15.59
C ARG A 5 -9.39 -9.90 -14.29
N TYR A 6 -10.05 -8.95 -13.66
CA TYR A 6 -10.89 -9.09 -12.48
C TYR A 6 -12.28 -8.55 -12.86
N GLY A 7 -13.14 -9.41 -13.43
CA GLY A 7 -14.37 -8.95 -14.06
C GLY A 7 -14.08 -7.98 -15.22
N VAL A 8 -14.61 -6.77 -15.13
CA VAL A 8 -14.38 -5.69 -16.12
C VAL A 8 -13.08 -4.91 -15.90
N HIS A 9 -12.43 -5.12 -14.73
CA HIS A 9 -11.24 -4.40 -14.31
C HIS A 9 -9.94 -5.09 -14.73
N GLY A 10 -8.81 -4.41 -14.54
CA GLY A 10 -7.47 -4.90 -14.89
C GLY A 10 -7.11 -4.69 -16.35
N GLY A 11 -6.34 -5.59 -16.90
CA GLY A 11 -5.84 -5.56 -18.28
C GLY A 11 -4.46 -4.94 -18.41
N GLN A 12 -4.06 -4.75 -19.67
CA GLN A 12 -2.73 -4.26 -20.07
C GLN A 12 -2.91 -3.09 -21.04
N TYR A 13 -3.13 -1.90 -20.53
CA TYR A 13 -3.29 -0.69 -21.34
C TYR A 13 -1.97 0.09 -21.37
N ALA A 14 -0.97 -0.48 -22.00
CA ALA A 14 0.37 0.06 -22.08
C ALA A 14 0.78 0.37 -23.52
N ALA A 15 1.78 1.23 -23.70
CA ALA A 15 2.36 1.51 -25.00
C ALA A 15 3.00 0.26 -25.61
N GLU A 16 2.98 0.14 -26.94
CA GLU A 16 3.57 -0.98 -27.68
C GLU A 16 5.03 -1.24 -27.28
N THR A 17 5.77 -0.18 -27.00
CA THR A 17 7.17 -0.23 -26.58
C THR A 17 7.39 -0.98 -25.25
N LEU A 18 6.38 -1.07 -24.38
CA LEU A 18 6.43 -1.78 -23.10
C LEU A 18 5.82 -3.19 -23.18
N MET A 19 5.07 -3.52 -24.22
CA MET A 19 4.31 -4.79 -24.28
C MET A 19 5.21 -6.03 -24.21
N ASN A 20 6.34 -6.02 -24.91
CA ASN A 20 7.27 -7.16 -24.90
C ASN A 20 7.86 -7.36 -23.48
N GLU A 21 8.16 -6.29 -22.77
CA GLU A 21 8.68 -6.37 -21.42
C GLU A 21 7.61 -6.83 -20.42
N LEU A 22 6.37 -6.38 -20.56
CA LEU A 22 5.26 -6.85 -19.71
C LEU A 22 4.98 -8.34 -19.91
N ILE A 23 5.04 -8.83 -21.17
CA ILE A 23 4.90 -10.26 -21.47
C ILE A 23 6.07 -11.04 -20.87
N HIS A 24 7.30 -10.56 -21.07
CA HIS A 24 8.50 -11.18 -20.51
C HIS A 24 8.46 -11.21 -18.97
N LEU A 25 8.07 -10.09 -18.34
CA LEU A 25 7.92 -10.01 -16.88
C LEU A 25 6.91 -11.04 -16.37
N GLU A 26 5.78 -11.20 -17.07
CA GLU A 26 4.76 -12.19 -16.69
C GLU A 26 5.30 -13.62 -16.78
N GLU A 27 5.97 -13.96 -17.89
CA GLU A 27 6.57 -15.29 -18.11
C GLU A 27 7.63 -15.60 -17.04
N GLN A 28 8.52 -14.64 -16.75
CA GLN A 28 9.54 -14.81 -15.71
C GLN A 28 8.92 -14.93 -14.33
N TYR A 29 7.90 -14.11 -14.00
CA TYR A 29 7.23 -14.20 -12.73
C TYR A 29 6.54 -15.57 -12.55
N GLU A 30 5.79 -16.07 -13.54
CA GLU A 30 5.15 -17.39 -13.46
C GLU A 30 6.16 -18.53 -13.32
N TYR A 31 7.35 -18.42 -13.91
CA TYR A 31 8.44 -19.36 -13.72
C TYR A 31 8.98 -19.31 -12.28
N TYR A 32 9.39 -18.12 -11.82
CA TYR A 32 10.02 -17.96 -10.51
C TYR A 32 9.05 -18.11 -9.34
N LYS A 33 7.78 -17.76 -9.50
CA LYS A 33 6.73 -17.98 -8.51
C LYS A 33 6.64 -19.44 -8.03
N ASN A 34 6.93 -20.39 -8.91
CA ASN A 34 6.90 -21.82 -8.62
C ASN A 34 8.30 -22.45 -8.45
N ASN A 35 9.37 -21.64 -8.56
CA ASN A 35 10.74 -22.14 -8.43
C ASN A 35 11.13 -22.24 -6.95
N PRO A 36 11.52 -23.45 -6.43
CA PRO A 36 11.84 -23.64 -5.02
C PRO A 36 13.02 -22.80 -4.52
N GLU A 37 14.05 -22.62 -5.36
CA GLU A 37 15.23 -21.81 -4.99
C GLU A 37 14.87 -20.34 -4.82
N PHE A 38 14.05 -19.81 -5.74
CA PHE A 38 13.56 -18.43 -5.61
C PHE A 38 12.72 -18.25 -4.35
N GLN A 39 11.81 -19.19 -4.07
CA GLN A 39 10.94 -19.12 -2.90
C GLN A 39 11.75 -19.25 -1.59
N GLN A 40 12.78 -20.09 -1.57
CA GLN A 40 13.69 -20.20 -0.43
C GLN A 40 14.47 -18.91 -0.21
N GLU A 41 15.11 -18.34 -1.25
CA GLU A 41 15.87 -17.09 -1.17
C GLU A 41 14.98 -15.92 -0.71
N LEU A 42 13.76 -15.82 -1.25
CA LEU A 42 12.78 -14.83 -0.81
C LEU A 42 12.38 -15.02 0.66
N ALA A 43 12.11 -16.24 1.09
CA ALA A 43 11.75 -16.55 2.47
C ALA A 43 12.88 -16.20 3.45
N GLU A 44 14.13 -16.46 3.09
CA GLU A 44 15.30 -16.07 3.88
C GLU A 44 15.44 -14.55 3.99
N LEU A 45 15.30 -13.82 2.87
CA LEU A 45 15.32 -12.36 2.87
C LEU A 45 14.17 -11.76 3.71
N LEU A 46 12.99 -12.31 3.61
CA LEU A 46 11.85 -11.87 4.41
C LEU A 46 12.09 -12.12 5.90
N ARG A 47 12.68 -13.27 6.28
CA ARG A 47 12.95 -13.61 7.67
C ARG A 47 14.13 -12.81 8.24
N GLU A 48 15.26 -12.80 7.56
CA GLU A 48 16.52 -12.33 8.12
C GLU A 48 16.75 -10.83 7.88
N TYR A 49 16.23 -10.30 6.78
CA TYR A 49 16.41 -8.90 6.42
C TYR A 49 15.18 -8.05 6.72
N ALA A 50 13.97 -8.51 6.35
CA ALA A 50 12.75 -7.76 6.63
C ALA A 50 12.24 -7.94 8.07
N GLY A 51 12.67 -8.97 8.80
CA GLY A 51 12.26 -9.20 10.19
C GLY A 51 10.93 -9.92 10.32
N ARG A 52 10.53 -10.71 9.31
CA ARG A 52 9.27 -11.47 9.37
C ARG A 52 9.43 -12.79 10.15
N PRO A 53 8.31 -13.36 10.68
CA PRO A 53 6.92 -12.87 10.55
C PRO A 53 6.66 -11.60 11.38
N SER A 54 5.86 -10.67 10.84
CA SER A 54 5.30 -9.62 11.68
C SER A 54 4.25 -10.23 12.60
N LEU A 55 4.20 -9.77 13.85
CA LEU A 55 3.33 -10.38 14.84
C LEU A 55 1.94 -9.76 14.84
N LEU A 56 0.97 -10.56 15.29
CA LEU A 56 -0.39 -10.13 15.57
C LEU A 56 -0.47 -9.75 17.06
N TYR A 57 -0.43 -8.46 17.36
CA TYR A 57 -0.44 -7.92 18.73
C TYR A 57 -1.88 -7.74 19.22
N TYR A 58 -2.19 -8.28 20.40
CA TYR A 58 -3.48 -8.05 21.06
C TYR A 58 -3.47 -6.67 21.73
N ALA A 59 -4.28 -5.77 21.24
CA ALA A 59 -4.43 -4.40 21.77
C ALA A 59 -5.40 -4.41 22.95
N GLU A 60 -4.87 -4.79 24.13
CA GLU A 60 -5.68 -5.04 25.33
C GLU A 60 -6.39 -3.79 25.83
N LYS A 61 -5.68 -2.64 25.88
CA LYS A 61 -6.27 -1.39 26.38
C LYS A 61 -7.33 -0.87 25.42
N MET A 62 -7.04 -0.92 24.12
CA MET A 62 -8.01 -0.55 23.08
C MET A 62 -9.25 -1.46 23.12
N THR A 63 -9.07 -2.77 23.31
CA THR A 63 -10.17 -3.72 23.44
C THR A 63 -11.05 -3.39 24.65
N LYS A 64 -10.44 -3.09 25.81
CA LYS A 64 -11.17 -2.72 27.03
C LYS A 64 -11.91 -1.39 26.89
N ASP A 65 -11.27 -0.41 26.24
CA ASP A 65 -11.85 0.93 26.05
C ASP A 65 -13.06 0.91 25.12
N LEU A 66 -13.00 0.12 24.05
CA LEU A 66 -14.08 -0.01 23.07
C LEU A 66 -15.23 -0.93 23.51
N ASP A 67 -15.02 -1.73 24.56
CA ASP A 67 -16.01 -2.62 25.22
C ASP A 67 -16.79 -3.54 24.27
N GLY A 68 -16.15 -3.99 23.21
CA GLY A 68 -16.77 -4.85 22.16
C GLY A 68 -15.81 -5.94 21.69
N ALA A 69 -15.65 -6.06 20.38
CA ALA A 69 -14.76 -7.05 19.78
C ALA A 69 -13.31 -6.88 20.22
N LYS A 70 -12.57 -7.98 20.33
CA LYS A 70 -11.14 -8.00 20.58
C LYS A 70 -10.38 -7.38 19.42
N ILE A 71 -9.43 -6.50 19.69
CA ILE A 71 -8.63 -5.81 18.68
C ILE A 71 -7.25 -6.44 18.58
N TYR A 72 -6.89 -6.82 17.35
CA TYR A 72 -5.57 -7.31 17.01
C TYR A 72 -4.92 -6.41 15.96
N LEU A 73 -3.66 -6.04 16.18
CA LEU A 73 -2.89 -5.21 15.27
C LEU A 73 -1.85 -6.08 14.54
N LYS A 74 -1.95 -6.15 13.23
CA LYS A 74 -0.93 -6.78 12.39
C LYS A 74 0.20 -5.79 12.17
N ARG A 75 1.36 -6.05 12.79
CA ARG A 75 2.45 -5.10 13.02
C ARG A 75 3.41 -5.01 11.82
N GLU A 76 2.92 -4.58 10.66
CA GLU A 76 3.77 -4.30 9.48
C GLU A 76 4.66 -3.05 9.67
N ASP A 77 4.34 -2.21 10.63
CA ASP A 77 5.14 -1.06 11.08
C ASP A 77 6.49 -1.44 11.70
N LEU A 78 6.65 -2.67 12.14
CA LEU A 78 7.89 -3.20 12.73
C LEU A 78 8.83 -3.87 11.71
N ASN A 79 8.42 -4.03 10.47
CA ASN A 79 9.29 -4.55 9.43
C ASN A 79 10.46 -3.59 9.16
N HIS A 80 11.56 -4.12 8.63
CA HIS A 80 12.65 -3.28 8.13
C HIS A 80 12.14 -2.21 7.16
N THR A 81 12.67 -1.01 7.24
CA THR A 81 12.18 0.24 6.62
C THR A 81 10.89 0.82 7.22
N GLY A 82 10.25 0.12 8.16
CA GLY A 82 9.11 0.61 8.95
C GLY A 82 7.75 0.52 8.27
N SER A 83 7.58 -0.33 7.25
CA SER A 83 6.29 -0.56 6.61
C SER A 83 6.21 -1.87 5.83
N HIS A 84 4.99 -2.22 5.37
CA HIS A 84 4.71 -3.35 4.49
C HIS A 84 5.42 -3.29 3.12
N LYS A 85 5.92 -2.12 2.72
CA LYS A 85 6.52 -1.92 1.39
C LYS A 85 7.69 -2.86 1.11
N ILE A 86 8.47 -3.18 2.14
CA ILE A 86 9.64 -4.06 2.01
C ILE A 86 9.28 -5.45 1.46
N ASN A 87 8.08 -5.98 1.76
CA ASN A 87 7.64 -7.30 1.31
C ASN A 87 7.62 -7.38 -0.23
N ASN A 88 6.94 -6.40 -0.84
CA ASN A 88 6.82 -6.30 -2.29
C ASN A 88 8.16 -5.97 -2.95
N VAL A 89 8.91 -5.02 -2.38
CA VAL A 89 10.18 -4.57 -2.97
C VAL A 89 11.22 -5.68 -2.99
N LEU A 90 11.35 -6.46 -1.91
CA LEU A 90 12.25 -7.63 -1.89
C LEU A 90 11.88 -8.64 -2.98
N GLY A 91 10.61 -8.95 -3.12
CA GLY A 91 10.13 -9.88 -4.14
C GLY A 91 10.41 -9.39 -5.57
N GLN A 92 10.05 -8.13 -5.87
CA GLN A 92 10.27 -7.56 -7.20
C GLN A 92 11.76 -7.38 -7.53
N ALA A 93 12.57 -6.92 -6.59
CA ALA A 93 14.00 -6.73 -6.83
C ALA A 93 14.74 -8.06 -6.98
N LEU A 94 14.34 -9.10 -6.21
CA LEU A 94 14.89 -10.46 -6.41
C LEU A 94 14.51 -11.00 -7.80
N LEU A 95 13.25 -10.82 -8.21
CA LEU A 95 12.81 -11.18 -9.56
C LEU A 95 13.61 -10.43 -10.63
N ALA A 96 13.78 -9.13 -10.49
CA ALA A 96 14.57 -8.31 -11.40
C ALA A 96 16.02 -8.80 -11.52
N LYS A 97 16.65 -9.12 -10.38
CA LYS A 97 17.99 -9.70 -10.34
C LYS A 97 18.07 -11.05 -11.10
N LYS A 98 17.07 -11.94 -10.91
CA LYS A 98 17.01 -13.22 -11.65
C LYS A 98 16.76 -13.02 -13.15
N MET A 99 16.09 -11.94 -13.54
CA MET A 99 15.91 -11.52 -14.94
C MET A 99 17.14 -10.83 -15.54
N GLY A 100 18.23 -10.65 -14.77
CA GLY A 100 19.46 -10.00 -15.23
C GLY A 100 19.36 -8.46 -15.32
N LYS A 101 18.34 -7.84 -14.68
CA LYS A 101 18.24 -6.38 -14.60
C LYS A 101 19.32 -5.84 -13.64
N THR A 102 19.86 -4.67 -13.96
CA THR A 102 20.93 -4.02 -13.19
C THR A 102 20.52 -2.73 -12.54
N ARG A 103 19.32 -2.22 -12.89
CA ARG A 103 18.76 -0.94 -12.42
C ARG A 103 17.33 -1.12 -11.95
N LEU A 104 17.00 -0.51 -10.80
CA LEU A 104 15.65 -0.37 -10.28
C LEU A 104 15.20 1.08 -10.39
N ILE A 105 13.96 1.28 -10.82
CA ILE A 105 13.29 2.57 -10.75
C ILE A 105 11.98 2.44 -9.99
N ALA A 106 11.56 3.49 -9.29
CA ALA A 106 10.27 3.51 -8.59
C ALA A 106 9.72 4.93 -8.49
N GLU A 107 8.40 5.01 -8.39
CA GLU A 107 7.68 6.18 -7.93
C GLU A 107 7.59 6.20 -6.40
N THR A 108 7.40 7.37 -5.81
CA THR A 108 7.03 7.47 -4.41
C THR A 108 6.28 8.78 -4.11
N GLY A 109 5.33 8.75 -3.16
CA GLY A 109 4.64 9.92 -2.62
C GLY A 109 5.16 10.21 -1.20
N ALA A 110 4.71 9.46 -0.18
CA ALA A 110 5.19 9.60 1.20
C ALA A 110 6.67 9.23 1.42
N GLY A 111 7.35 8.71 0.41
CA GLY A 111 8.74 8.31 0.47
C GLY A 111 8.99 6.87 0.94
N GLN A 112 8.02 6.19 1.55
CA GLN A 112 8.22 4.86 2.11
C GLN A 112 8.55 3.80 1.05
N HIS A 113 7.90 3.85 -0.10
CA HIS A 113 8.20 2.95 -1.21
C HIS A 113 9.60 3.24 -1.80
N GLY A 114 9.92 4.52 -1.98
CA GLY A 114 11.24 4.95 -2.45
C GLY A 114 12.37 4.49 -1.52
N VAL A 115 12.20 4.69 -0.20
CA VAL A 115 13.18 4.22 0.80
C VAL A 115 13.33 2.70 0.76
N ALA A 116 12.22 1.94 0.68
CA ALA A 116 12.29 0.48 0.57
C ALA A 116 13.01 0.04 -0.71
N THR A 117 12.74 0.69 -1.85
CA THR A 117 13.40 0.38 -3.14
C THR A 117 14.90 0.72 -3.09
N ALA A 118 15.27 1.90 -2.59
CA ALA A 118 16.66 2.28 -2.40
C ALA A 118 17.42 1.31 -1.47
N THR A 119 16.76 0.87 -0.38
CA THR A 119 17.30 -0.09 0.57
C THR A 119 17.63 -1.43 -0.11
N VAL A 120 16.72 -1.97 -0.88
CA VAL A 120 16.93 -3.27 -1.55
C VAL A 120 17.87 -3.16 -2.75
N ALA A 121 17.87 -2.03 -3.46
CA ALA A 121 18.83 -1.75 -4.50
C ALA A 121 20.27 -1.74 -3.94
N ALA A 122 20.48 -1.08 -2.79
CA ALA A 122 21.75 -1.11 -2.07
C ALA A 122 22.15 -2.53 -1.66
N LEU A 123 21.20 -3.31 -1.12
CA LEU A 123 21.43 -4.71 -0.73
C LEU A 123 21.89 -5.57 -1.90
N PHE A 124 21.31 -5.38 -3.09
CA PHE A 124 21.62 -6.17 -4.28
C PHE A 124 22.72 -5.58 -5.18
N GLY A 125 23.25 -4.39 -4.84
CA GLY A 125 24.27 -3.69 -5.64
C GLY A 125 23.73 -3.21 -7.00
N MET A 126 22.45 -2.80 -7.06
CA MET A 126 21.79 -2.32 -8.28
C MET A 126 21.74 -0.79 -8.31
N GLU A 127 21.81 -0.18 -9.50
CA GLU A 127 21.45 1.23 -9.67
C GLU A 127 20.02 1.48 -9.19
N CYS A 128 19.78 2.66 -8.60
CA CYS A 128 18.45 3.04 -8.13
C CYS A 128 18.12 4.49 -8.46
N GLU A 129 17.00 4.71 -9.14
CA GLU A 129 16.47 6.04 -9.38
C GLU A 129 15.00 6.12 -8.92
N ILE A 130 14.69 7.14 -8.14
CA ILE A 130 13.37 7.34 -7.54
C ILE A 130 12.77 8.63 -8.08
N PHE A 131 11.53 8.54 -8.57
CA PHE A 131 10.75 9.68 -9.04
C PHE A 131 9.74 10.07 -7.96
N MET A 132 9.76 11.33 -7.58
CA MET A 132 8.92 11.87 -6.51
C MET A 132 8.41 13.24 -6.90
N GLY A 133 7.12 13.52 -6.68
CA GLY A 133 6.57 14.84 -6.94
C GLY A 133 7.32 15.91 -6.16
N LYS A 134 7.57 17.08 -6.77
CA LYS A 134 8.35 18.14 -6.12
C LYS A 134 7.71 18.60 -4.80
N GLU A 135 6.39 18.70 -4.73
CA GLU A 135 5.70 18.99 -3.46
C GLU A 135 5.94 17.93 -2.40
N ASP A 136 5.94 16.67 -2.80
CA ASP A 136 6.19 15.55 -1.89
C ASP A 136 7.65 15.52 -1.43
N THR A 137 8.63 15.92 -2.30
CA THR A 137 10.04 16.00 -1.89
C THR A 137 10.25 17.04 -0.79
N GLU A 138 9.52 18.15 -0.82
CA GLU A 138 9.60 19.19 0.20
C GLU A 138 8.92 18.74 1.51
N ARG A 139 7.75 18.09 1.42
CA ARG A 139 7.01 17.56 2.59
C ARG A 139 7.75 16.44 3.30
N GLN A 140 8.52 15.65 2.57
CA GLN A 140 9.16 14.41 3.02
C GLN A 140 10.69 14.44 2.85
N ALA A 141 11.31 15.60 3.09
CA ALA A 141 12.76 15.82 2.90
C ALA A 141 13.64 14.79 3.62
N LEU A 142 13.22 14.34 4.81
CA LEU A 142 13.94 13.30 5.55
C LEU A 142 13.98 11.96 4.79
N ASN A 143 12.89 11.58 4.12
CA ASN A 143 12.87 10.36 3.30
C ASN A 143 13.68 10.54 2.02
N VAL A 144 13.71 11.74 1.43
CA VAL A 144 14.59 12.05 0.30
C VAL A 144 16.04 11.83 0.70
N TYR A 145 16.47 12.41 1.82
CA TYR A 145 17.84 12.21 2.31
C TYR A 145 18.16 10.74 2.62
N ARG A 146 17.21 9.98 3.18
CA ARG A 146 17.38 8.52 3.41
C ARG A 146 17.64 7.77 2.09
N MET A 147 16.89 8.09 1.03
CA MET A 147 17.07 7.47 -0.29
C MET A 147 18.44 7.79 -0.87
N GLU A 148 18.88 9.05 -0.77
CA GLU A 148 20.21 9.49 -1.22
C GLU A 148 21.35 8.84 -0.41
N LEU A 149 21.18 8.74 0.91
CA LEU A 149 22.13 8.04 1.79
C LEU A 149 22.28 6.55 1.43
N LEU A 150 21.23 5.92 0.93
CA LEU A 150 21.21 4.54 0.43
C LEU A 150 21.78 4.40 -1.00
N GLY A 151 22.22 5.51 -1.60
CA GLY A 151 22.83 5.54 -2.92
C GLY A 151 21.83 5.72 -4.08
N ALA A 152 20.55 5.95 -3.81
CA ALA A 152 19.58 6.22 -4.86
C ALA A 152 19.65 7.67 -5.31
N LYS A 153 19.36 7.91 -6.60
CA LYS A 153 19.18 9.25 -7.15
C LYS A 153 17.71 9.60 -7.13
N VAL A 154 17.33 10.69 -6.48
CA VAL A 154 15.96 11.18 -6.41
C VAL A 154 15.73 12.26 -7.46
N HIS A 155 14.69 12.09 -8.27
CA HIS A 155 14.28 13.01 -9.32
C HIS A 155 12.97 13.73 -8.92
N PRO A 156 13.03 15.03 -8.60
CA PRO A 156 11.83 15.83 -8.38
C PRO A 156 11.03 15.99 -9.68
N VAL A 157 9.78 15.55 -9.68
CA VAL A 157 8.86 15.70 -10.81
C VAL A 157 8.10 17.01 -10.68
N THR A 158 8.24 17.89 -11.67
CA THR A 158 7.65 19.25 -11.67
C THR A 158 6.45 19.39 -12.59
N SER A 159 6.02 18.33 -13.27
CA SER A 159 4.85 18.31 -14.13
C SER A 159 3.55 18.06 -13.35
N GLY A 160 2.42 18.48 -13.90
CA GLY A 160 1.10 18.23 -13.37
C GLY A 160 0.88 18.84 -11.98
N THR A 161 0.36 18.05 -11.06
CA THR A 161 0.13 18.45 -9.65
C THR A 161 1.38 18.29 -8.78
N MET A 162 2.49 17.81 -9.35
CA MET A 162 3.76 17.58 -8.64
C MET A 162 3.63 16.61 -7.45
N THR A 163 2.74 15.63 -7.56
CA THR A 163 2.44 14.60 -6.54
C THR A 163 2.64 13.18 -7.07
N LEU A 164 2.25 12.17 -6.29
CA LEU A 164 2.43 10.75 -6.60
C LEU A 164 1.94 10.36 -8.02
N LYS A 165 0.80 10.90 -8.47
CA LYS A 165 0.27 10.62 -9.82
C LYS A 165 1.27 10.95 -10.92
N ASP A 166 1.92 12.09 -10.80
CA ASP A 166 2.87 12.57 -11.80
C ASP A 166 4.22 11.85 -11.68
N ALA A 167 4.60 11.44 -10.47
CA ALA A 167 5.75 10.56 -10.24
C ALA A 167 5.57 9.21 -10.97
N VAL A 168 4.38 8.60 -10.90
CA VAL A 168 4.06 7.36 -11.66
C VAL A 168 4.20 7.59 -13.17
N ASN A 169 3.64 8.70 -13.69
CA ASN A 169 3.74 9.03 -15.12
C ASN A 169 5.19 9.15 -15.58
N GLU A 170 6.04 9.81 -14.80
CA GLU A 170 7.45 10.01 -15.14
C GLU A 170 8.24 8.71 -15.06
N THR A 171 7.98 7.90 -14.02
CA THR A 171 8.62 6.58 -13.89
C THR A 171 8.27 5.67 -15.07
N MET A 172 7.01 5.67 -15.55
CA MET A 172 6.61 4.90 -16.72
C MET A 172 7.31 5.38 -18.00
N ARG A 173 7.50 6.70 -18.17
CA ARG A 173 8.27 7.25 -19.31
C ARG A 173 9.73 6.82 -19.25
N GLU A 174 10.35 6.94 -18.09
CA GLU A 174 11.74 6.54 -17.91
C GLU A 174 11.93 5.03 -18.10
N TRP A 175 10.98 4.21 -17.65
CA TRP A 175 11.03 2.76 -17.90
C TRP A 175 11.06 2.43 -19.40
N THR A 176 10.28 3.17 -20.20
CA THR A 176 10.28 3.00 -21.65
C THR A 176 11.66 3.29 -22.29
N ASN A 177 12.41 4.23 -21.72
CA ASN A 177 13.74 4.61 -22.26
C ASN A 177 14.79 3.52 -22.04
N ARG A 178 14.73 2.76 -20.95
CA ARG A 178 15.75 1.79 -20.54
C ARG A 178 15.15 0.43 -20.13
N VAL A 179 14.15 -0.03 -20.84
CA VAL A 179 13.38 -1.23 -20.49
C VAL A 179 14.24 -2.51 -20.38
N TYR A 180 15.31 -2.62 -21.14
CA TYR A 180 16.11 -3.84 -21.20
C TYR A 180 16.96 -4.12 -19.95
N ASP A 181 17.49 -3.09 -19.32
CA ASP A 181 18.34 -3.20 -18.14
C ASP A 181 17.67 -2.79 -16.84
N THR A 182 16.47 -2.26 -16.92
CA THR A 182 15.73 -1.62 -15.84
C THR A 182 14.47 -2.38 -15.49
N HIS A 183 14.22 -2.58 -14.20
CA HIS A 183 12.92 -3.02 -13.68
C HIS A 183 12.22 -1.87 -12.96
N TYR A 184 10.96 -1.64 -13.32
CA TYR A 184 10.09 -0.74 -12.59
C TYR A 184 9.52 -1.47 -11.37
N VAL A 185 9.95 -1.08 -10.16
CA VAL A 185 9.44 -1.59 -8.90
C VAL A 185 8.15 -0.86 -8.56
N LEU A 186 7.02 -1.31 -9.07
CA LEU A 186 5.74 -0.66 -8.85
C LEU A 186 5.27 -0.85 -7.40
N GLY A 187 4.90 0.26 -6.74
CA GLY A 187 4.71 0.32 -5.30
C GLY A 187 3.35 -0.14 -4.78
N SER A 188 2.38 -0.44 -5.64
CA SER A 188 1.03 -0.85 -5.23
C SER A 188 0.42 -1.88 -6.17
N VAL A 189 -0.78 -2.39 -5.83
CA VAL A 189 -1.56 -3.37 -6.64
C VAL A 189 -2.26 -2.68 -7.82
N MET A 190 -1.52 -1.84 -8.53
CA MET A 190 -1.97 -1.02 -9.65
C MET A 190 -1.08 -1.25 -10.87
N GLY A 191 -1.37 -0.57 -11.98
CA GLY A 191 -0.58 -0.68 -13.19
C GLY A 191 -1.08 -1.75 -14.16
N PRO A 192 -0.41 -1.90 -15.32
CA PRO A 192 -0.75 -2.92 -16.28
C PRO A 192 -0.46 -4.32 -15.73
N HIS A 193 -1.24 -5.31 -16.12
CA HIS A 193 -0.88 -6.70 -15.84
C HIS A 193 0.53 -6.98 -16.36
N PRO A 194 1.44 -7.67 -15.60
CA PRO A 194 1.16 -8.48 -14.41
C PRO A 194 1.35 -7.78 -13.05
N PHE A 195 1.63 -6.49 -13.00
CA PHE A 195 1.96 -5.79 -11.74
C PHE A 195 0.93 -5.98 -10.60
N PRO A 196 -0.41 -5.83 -10.82
CA PRO A 196 -1.37 -6.04 -9.73
C PRO A 196 -1.27 -7.43 -9.11
N MET A 197 -1.04 -8.46 -9.93
CA MET A 197 -0.85 -9.84 -9.47
C MET A 197 0.46 -10.01 -8.70
N ILE A 198 1.58 -9.51 -9.24
CA ILE A 198 2.91 -9.63 -8.63
C ILE A 198 2.92 -8.98 -7.24
N VAL A 199 2.44 -7.74 -7.15
CA VAL A 199 2.41 -6.98 -5.89
C VAL A 199 1.50 -7.65 -4.86
N ARG A 200 0.29 -8.09 -5.29
CA ARG A 200 -0.62 -8.85 -4.43
C ARG A 200 0.06 -10.08 -3.84
N ASP A 201 0.68 -10.88 -4.69
CA ASP A 201 1.26 -12.16 -4.28
C ASP A 201 2.39 -11.94 -3.25
N PHE A 202 3.28 -10.96 -3.46
CA PHE A 202 4.32 -10.63 -2.49
C PHE A 202 3.78 -10.00 -1.20
N GLN A 203 2.68 -9.25 -1.26
CA GLN A 203 2.04 -8.70 -0.07
C GLN A 203 1.15 -9.71 0.67
N SER A 204 0.74 -10.80 0.02
CA SER A 204 -0.15 -11.81 0.60
C SER A 204 0.43 -12.52 1.84
N VAL A 205 1.73 -12.41 2.07
CA VAL A 205 2.40 -12.86 3.29
C VAL A 205 1.76 -12.24 4.55
N ILE A 206 1.22 -11.03 4.46
CA ILE A 206 0.53 -10.33 5.56
C ILE A 206 -0.65 -11.17 6.05
N SER A 207 -1.58 -11.51 5.15
CA SER A 207 -2.77 -12.29 5.51
C SER A 207 -2.47 -13.76 5.77
N LYS A 208 -1.47 -14.34 5.08
CA LYS A 208 -1.03 -15.72 5.34
C LYS A 208 -0.60 -15.89 6.80
N GLU A 209 0.23 -14.98 7.29
CA GLU A 209 0.67 -14.96 8.69
C GLU A 209 -0.47 -14.60 9.65
N ALA A 210 -1.24 -13.54 9.35
CA ALA A 210 -2.32 -13.08 10.21
C ALA A 210 -3.38 -14.16 10.42
N ARG A 211 -3.72 -14.91 9.35
CA ARG A 211 -4.68 -16.00 9.42
C ARG A 211 -4.20 -17.15 10.31
N ALA A 212 -2.93 -17.54 10.20
CA ALA A 212 -2.35 -18.57 11.07
C ALA A 212 -2.29 -18.11 12.52
N GLN A 213 -1.83 -16.87 12.74
CA GLN A 213 -1.67 -16.28 14.07
C GLN A 213 -3.01 -16.08 14.81
N ILE A 214 -4.09 -15.67 14.10
CA ILE A 214 -5.39 -15.52 14.76
C ILE A 214 -6.01 -16.86 15.11
N LEU A 215 -5.85 -17.89 14.27
CA LEU A 215 -6.30 -19.24 14.56
C LEU A 215 -5.56 -19.84 15.77
N GLU A 216 -4.26 -19.59 15.89
CA GLU A 216 -3.46 -19.99 17.06
C GLU A 216 -3.94 -19.30 18.34
N LYS A 217 -4.26 -17.98 18.28
CA LYS A 217 -4.65 -17.18 19.45
C LYS A 217 -6.10 -17.37 19.88
N GLU A 218 -7.01 -17.49 18.92
CA GLU A 218 -8.46 -17.47 19.17
C GLU A 218 -9.17 -18.77 18.82
N GLY A 219 -8.49 -19.72 18.13
CA GLY A 219 -9.10 -20.94 17.64
C GLY A 219 -10.13 -20.75 16.52
N LYS A 220 -10.35 -19.51 16.07
CA LYS A 220 -11.33 -19.14 15.05
C LYS A 220 -10.85 -17.94 14.21
N LEU A 221 -11.49 -17.76 13.06
CA LEU A 221 -11.21 -16.62 12.17
C LEU A 221 -11.73 -15.31 12.77
N PRO A 222 -11.18 -14.16 12.38
CA PRO A 222 -11.67 -12.86 12.82
C PRO A 222 -13.03 -12.57 12.19
N ALA A 223 -13.82 -11.73 12.84
CA ALA A 223 -15.07 -11.25 12.26
C ALA A 223 -14.83 -10.17 11.18
N ALA A 224 -13.72 -9.43 11.30
CA ALA A 224 -13.36 -8.43 10.30
C ALA A 224 -11.82 -8.28 10.17
N VAL A 225 -11.37 -7.94 8.96
CA VAL A 225 -10.02 -7.43 8.66
C VAL A 225 -10.17 -6.03 8.09
N VAL A 226 -9.48 -5.07 8.70
CA VAL A 226 -9.58 -3.64 8.37
C VAL A 226 -8.22 -3.12 7.93
N ALA A 227 -8.16 -2.44 6.80
CA ALA A 227 -6.92 -1.86 6.26
C ALA A 227 -7.19 -0.56 5.51
N CYS A 228 -6.25 0.39 5.53
CA CYS A 228 -6.34 1.60 4.73
C CYS A 228 -6.10 1.31 3.25
N VAL A 229 -6.70 2.11 2.37
CA VAL A 229 -6.65 1.93 0.92
C VAL A 229 -6.36 3.25 0.21
N GLY A 230 -5.17 3.30 -0.44
CA GLY A 230 -4.87 4.22 -1.52
C GLY A 230 -4.87 3.41 -2.82
N GLY A 231 -3.71 3.10 -3.41
CA GLY A 231 -3.64 2.08 -4.47
C GLY A 231 -4.01 0.67 -3.99
N GLY A 232 -3.86 0.38 -2.68
CA GLY A 232 -4.45 -0.76 -1.99
C GLY A 232 -3.51 -1.93 -1.73
N SER A 233 -2.18 -1.77 -1.78
CA SER A 233 -1.26 -2.92 -1.63
C SER A 233 -1.30 -3.56 -0.23
N ASN A 234 -1.31 -2.76 0.85
CA ASN A 234 -1.41 -3.31 2.20
C ASN A 234 -2.77 -3.99 2.44
N ALA A 235 -3.84 -3.38 1.97
CA ALA A 235 -5.19 -3.94 2.11
C ALA A 235 -5.33 -5.25 1.33
N MET A 236 -4.83 -5.32 0.09
CA MET A 236 -4.84 -6.56 -0.67
C MET A 236 -4.00 -7.64 0.01
N GLY A 237 -2.84 -7.29 0.53
CA GLY A 237 -2.01 -8.19 1.34
C GLY A 237 -2.73 -8.70 2.58
N ALA A 238 -3.46 -7.82 3.28
CA ALA A 238 -4.23 -8.17 4.48
C ALA A 238 -5.48 -9.01 4.17
N PHE A 239 -6.11 -8.81 3.00
CA PHE A 239 -7.37 -9.47 2.63
C PHE A 239 -7.20 -10.80 1.94
N TYR A 240 -6.14 -10.97 1.15
CA TYR A 240 -6.04 -12.01 0.13
C TYR A 240 -6.36 -13.42 0.62
N ASN A 241 -5.73 -13.86 1.71
CA ASN A 241 -5.97 -15.20 2.27
C ASN A 241 -7.27 -15.32 3.09
N PHE A 242 -8.02 -14.22 3.25
CA PHE A 242 -9.36 -14.21 3.84
C PHE A 242 -10.48 -14.05 2.79
N ILE A 243 -10.14 -13.83 1.51
CA ILE A 243 -11.16 -13.71 0.45
C ILE A 243 -12.07 -14.93 0.38
N PRO A 244 -11.58 -16.19 0.49
CA PRO A 244 -12.44 -17.38 0.49
C PRO A 244 -13.29 -17.54 1.76
N ASP A 245 -12.94 -16.88 2.85
CA ASP A 245 -13.62 -17.00 4.13
C ASP A 245 -14.81 -16.01 4.18
N GLU A 246 -15.96 -16.36 3.60
CA GLU A 246 -17.12 -15.45 3.44
C GLU A 246 -17.65 -14.87 4.77
N GLY A 247 -17.43 -15.56 5.89
CA GLY A 247 -17.79 -15.06 7.23
C GLY A 247 -16.87 -13.96 7.76
N VAL A 248 -15.76 -13.66 7.10
CA VAL A 248 -14.83 -12.59 7.46
C VAL A 248 -15.13 -11.35 6.64
N ARG A 249 -15.54 -10.26 7.30
CA ARG A 249 -15.71 -8.95 6.64
C ARG A 249 -14.34 -8.37 6.25
N LEU A 250 -14.23 -7.89 5.03
CA LEU A 250 -13.05 -7.18 4.52
C LEU A 250 -13.39 -5.71 4.35
N ILE A 251 -12.73 -4.83 5.10
CA ILE A 251 -13.08 -3.41 5.16
C ILE A 251 -11.88 -2.55 4.76
N GLY A 252 -11.97 -1.95 3.58
CA GLY A 252 -11.01 -0.97 3.07
C GLY A 252 -11.39 0.45 3.49
N CYS A 253 -10.45 1.19 4.08
CA CYS A 253 -10.65 2.55 4.55
C CYS A 253 -10.02 3.53 3.59
N GLU A 254 -10.84 4.28 2.85
CA GLU A 254 -10.39 5.30 1.89
C GLU A 254 -10.22 6.66 2.56
N ALA A 255 -9.34 7.51 2.01
CA ALA A 255 -9.15 8.86 2.50
C ALA A 255 -10.27 9.79 2.01
N ALA A 256 -11.17 10.15 2.91
CA ALA A 256 -12.22 11.14 2.65
C ALA A 256 -11.73 12.59 2.79
N GLY A 257 -10.49 12.82 3.22
CA GLY A 257 -9.91 14.15 3.32
C GLY A 257 -10.76 15.11 4.15
N LYS A 258 -11.22 16.18 3.50
CA LYS A 258 -12.12 17.17 4.11
C LYS A 258 -13.60 16.82 4.00
N GLY A 259 -13.92 15.62 3.53
CA GLY A 259 -15.26 15.09 3.33
C GLY A 259 -15.51 14.72 1.88
N ILE A 260 -16.23 13.61 1.65
CA ILE A 260 -16.51 13.08 0.30
C ILE A 260 -17.43 13.97 -0.55
N ASP A 261 -18.09 14.93 0.06
CA ASP A 261 -18.94 15.91 -0.65
C ASP A 261 -18.18 17.20 -1.00
N THR A 262 -16.87 17.22 -0.76
CA THR A 262 -15.95 18.29 -1.17
C THR A 262 -15.10 17.82 -2.36
N ASP A 263 -14.32 18.74 -2.94
CA ASP A 263 -13.28 18.43 -3.94
C ASP A 263 -11.94 17.95 -3.34
N LYS A 264 -11.89 17.82 -1.99
CA LYS A 264 -10.67 17.49 -1.23
C LYS A 264 -10.78 16.11 -0.57
N HIS A 265 -10.80 15.06 -1.40
CA HIS A 265 -10.79 13.66 -1.00
C HIS A 265 -10.00 12.81 -1.99
N ALA A 266 -9.69 11.56 -1.61
CA ALA A 266 -9.12 10.52 -2.46
C ALA A 266 -9.94 9.21 -2.37
N ALA A 267 -11.23 9.32 -2.06
CA ALA A 267 -12.15 8.19 -1.87
C ALA A 267 -12.64 7.67 -3.23
N THR A 268 -11.87 6.80 -3.84
CA THR A 268 -12.03 6.35 -5.23
C THR A 268 -13.20 5.41 -5.44
N ILE A 269 -13.49 4.49 -4.51
CA ILE A 269 -14.67 3.62 -4.59
C ILE A 269 -15.94 4.43 -4.32
N ALA A 270 -15.89 5.33 -3.33
CA ALA A 270 -17.08 6.11 -2.96
C ALA A 270 -17.50 7.15 -4.02
N LYS A 271 -16.57 7.74 -4.77
CA LYS A 271 -16.81 8.88 -5.67
C LYS A 271 -16.25 8.71 -7.08
N GLY A 272 -15.39 7.73 -7.31
CA GLY A 272 -14.77 7.50 -8.61
C GLY A 272 -15.71 6.85 -9.62
N THR A 273 -15.30 6.87 -10.86
CA THR A 273 -15.98 6.23 -11.99
C THR A 273 -15.02 5.32 -12.73
N LEU A 274 -15.57 4.39 -13.53
CA LEU A 274 -14.79 3.43 -14.30
C LEU A 274 -13.99 4.13 -15.40
N GLY A 275 -12.69 3.89 -15.44
CA GLY A 275 -11.80 4.48 -16.46
C GLY A 275 -10.57 3.65 -16.72
N VAL A 276 -9.67 4.15 -17.56
CA VAL A 276 -8.35 3.58 -17.84
C VAL A 276 -7.29 4.61 -17.51
N PHE A 277 -6.38 4.25 -16.60
CA PHE A 277 -5.27 5.10 -16.17
C PHE A 277 -4.12 4.25 -15.65
N HIS A 278 -2.89 4.72 -15.80
CA HIS A 278 -1.68 3.99 -15.39
C HIS A 278 -1.63 2.53 -15.86
N GLY A 279 -2.13 2.26 -17.06
CA GLY A 279 -2.07 0.95 -17.70
C GLY A 279 -3.12 -0.07 -17.24
N MET A 280 -4.08 0.30 -16.42
CA MET A 280 -5.17 -0.57 -15.94
C MET A 280 -6.54 0.06 -16.10
N LYS A 281 -7.58 -0.77 -16.18
CA LYS A 281 -8.97 -0.37 -16.05
C LYS A 281 -9.44 -0.60 -14.62
N SER A 282 -9.94 0.46 -13.97
CA SER A 282 -10.38 0.43 -12.58
C SER A 282 -11.29 1.63 -12.28
N TYR A 283 -11.60 1.87 -11.00
CA TYR A 283 -12.22 3.12 -10.57
C TYR A 283 -11.17 4.21 -10.37
N PHE A 284 -11.50 5.43 -10.80
CA PHE A 284 -10.67 6.62 -10.66
C PHE A 284 -11.52 7.84 -10.30
N CYS A 285 -10.94 8.75 -9.51
CA CYS A 285 -11.46 10.10 -9.36
C CYS A 285 -11.20 10.86 -10.66
N GLN A 286 -12.24 11.13 -11.40
CA GLN A 286 -12.18 11.83 -12.70
C GLN A 286 -13.39 12.75 -12.87
N ASP A 287 -13.21 13.79 -13.69
CA ASP A 287 -14.25 14.73 -14.02
C ASP A 287 -15.23 14.17 -15.08
N GLU A 288 -16.22 14.97 -15.45
CA GLU A 288 -17.23 14.63 -16.46
C GLU A 288 -16.67 14.35 -17.86
N ASN A 289 -15.44 14.81 -18.13
CA ASN A 289 -14.74 14.58 -19.40
C ASN A 289 -13.77 13.38 -19.33
N GLY A 290 -13.75 12.67 -18.20
CA GLY A 290 -12.84 11.53 -17.97
C GLY A 290 -11.40 11.93 -17.65
N GLN A 291 -11.12 13.21 -17.34
CA GLN A 291 -9.80 13.64 -16.90
C GLN A 291 -9.62 13.32 -15.42
N ILE A 292 -8.44 12.84 -15.06
CA ILE A 292 -8.11 12.54 -13.67
C ILE A 292 -8.20 13.81 -12.82
N ALA A 293 -9.11 13.80 -11.86
CA ALA A 293 -9.31 14.91 -10.95
C ALA A 293 -8.16 15.02 -9.95
N PRO A 294 -7.80 16.23 -9.51
CA PRO A 294 -6.96 16.39 -8.33
C PRO A 294 -7.60 15.70 -7.12
N VAL A 295 -6.79 15.06 -6.30
CA VAL A 295 -7.22 14.42 -5.06
C VAL A 295 -6.49 15.04 -3.87
N TYR A 296 -6.98 14.76 -2.68
CA TYR A 296 -6.40 15.28 -1.46
C TYR A 296 -6.53 14.30 -0.29
N SER A 297 -5.47 14.17 0.47
CA SER A 297 -5.45 13.49 1.78
C SER A 297 -4.36 14.13 2.64
N ILE A 298 -4.58 14.18 3.96
CA ILE A 298 -3.50 14.47 4.93
C ILE A 298 -2.38 13.42 4.83
N SER A 299 -2.73 12.22 4.37
CA SER A 299 -1.83 11.10 4.16
C SER A 299 -1.32 11.07 2.73
N ALA A 300 -0.04 11.40 2.52
CA ALA A 300 0.59 11.34 1.20
C ALA A 300 0.57 9.91 0.59
N GLY A 301 0.54 8.86 1.42
CA GLY A 301 0.46 7.48 0.96
C GLY A 301 -0.93 7.05 0.47
N LEU A 302 -1.98 7.83 0.78
CA LEU A 302 -3.35 7.62 0.29
C LEU A 302 -3.78 8.66 -0.76
N ASP A 303 -2.92 9.62 -1.07
CA ASP A 303 -3.17 10.71 -2.03
C ASP A 303 -2.97 10.19 -3.47
N TYR A 304 -3.87 9.30 -3.91
CA TYR A 304 -3.85 8.66 -5.21
C TYR A 304 -5.27 8.60 -5.80
N PRO A 305 -5.47 9.01 -7.06
CA PRO A 305 -6.79 9.14 -7.65
C PRO A 305 -7.39 7.84 -8.19
N GLY A 306 -6.85 6.69 -7.82
CA GLY A 306 -7.28 5.38 -8.32
C GLY A 306 -7.17 4.28 -7.29
N ILE A 307 -7.66 3.10 -7.64
CA ILE A 307 -7.58 1.90 -6.81
C ILE A 307 -7.18 0.69 -7.65
N GLY A 308 -6.52 -0.28 -7.03
CA GLY A 308 -6.16 -1.53 -7.70
C GLY A 308 -7.37 -2.27 -8.28
N PRO A 309 -7.23 -2.88 -9.46
CA PRO A 309 -8.38 -3.48 -10.17
C PRO A 309 -9.01 -4.67 -9.42
N GLU A 310 -8.25 -5.39 -8.61
CA GLU A 310 -8.79 -6.46 -7.79
C GLU A 310 -9.65 -5.92 -6.64
N HIS A 311 -9.31 -4.78 -6.05
CA HIS A 311 -10.17 -4.07 -5.09
C HIS A 311 -11.49 -3.63 -5.72
N ALA A 312 -11.43 -3.05 -6.91
CA ALA A 312 -12.62 -2.68 -7.66
C ALA A 312 -13.55 -3.90 -7.91
N TYR A 313 -12.97 -5.02 -8.25
CA TYR A 313 -13.70 -6.29 -8.40
C TYR A 313 -14.30 -6.81 -7.09
N LEU A 314 -13.55 -6.76 -5.98
CA LEU A 314 -14.06 -7.15 -4.66
C LEU A 314 -15.22 -6.26 -4.20
N HIS A 315 -15.19 -4.97 -4.57
CA HIS A 315 -16.30 -4.05 -4.35
C HIS A 315 -17.53 -4.45 -5.17
N ASP A 316 -17.36 -4.62 -6.49
CA ASP A 316 -18.46 -4.93 -7.41
C ASP A 316 -19.17 -6.25 -7.07
N THR A 317 -18.42 -7.21 -6.55
CA THR A 317 -18.97 -8.52 -6.12
C THR A 317 -19.51 -8.50 -4.70
N GLY A 318 -19.41 -7.38 -3.99
CA GLY A 318 -19.82 -7.27 -2.59
C GLY A 318 -18.96 -8.06 -1.62
N ARG A 319 -17.76 -8.52 -2.05
CA ARG A 319 -16.86 -9.28 -1.18
C ARG A 319 -16.12 -8.42 -0.17
N ALA A 320 -15.84 -7.17 -0.51
CA ALA A 320 -15.23 -6.20 0.39
C ALA A 320 -16.04 -4.91 0.45
N GLU A 321 -16.06 -4.32 1.64
CA GLU A 321 -16.65 -3.02 1.92
C GLU A 321 -15.57 -1.94 1.82
N TYR A 322 -15.93 -0.75 1.32
CA TYR A 322 -15.01 0.41 1.29
C TYR A 322 -15.70 1.58 1.95
N VAL A 323 -15.03 2.17 2.94
CA VAL A 323 -15.60 3.22 3.79
C VAL A 323 -14.71 4.46 3.78
N PRO A 324 -15.31 5.65 3.63
CA PRO A 324 -14.57 6.90 3.69
C PRO A 324 -14.25 7.28 5.14
N ILE A 325 -13.01 7.70 5.39
CA ILE A 325 -12.52 8.22 6.67
C ILE A 325 -11.93 9.60 6.44
N THR A 326 -12.40 10.59 7.19
CA THR A 326 -11.92 11.97 7.10
C THR A 326 -10.54 12.16 7.75
N ASP A 327 -9.88 13.27 7.41
CA ASP A 327 -8.61 13.65 8.05
C ASP A 327 -8.74 13.76 9.57
N ASP A 328 -9.83 14.39 10.07
CA ASP A 328 -10.07 14.55 11.50
C ASP A 328 -10.21 13.19 12.20
N GLU A 329 -10.98 12.27 11.63
CA GLU A 329 -11.15 10.92 12.16
C GLU A 329 -9.82 10.15 12.17
N ALA A 330 -9.01 10.30 11.13
CA ALA A 330 -7.70 9.65 11.04
C ALA A 330 -6.71 10.22 12.07
N VAL A 331 -6.66 11.55 12.22
CA VAL A 331 -5.79 12.22 13.21
C VAL A 331 -6.22 11.87 14.63
N ASP A 332 -7.52 11.86 14.92
CA ASP A 332 -8.04 11.44 16.24
C ASP A 332 -7.68 9.97 16.54
N ALA A 333 -7.74 9.10 15.53
CA ALA A 333 -7.38 7.70 15.70
C ALA A 333 -5.85 7.50 15.87
N PHE A 334 -5.04 8.30 15.18
CA PHE A 334 -3.59 8.33 15.35
C PHE A 334 -3.21 8.67 16.81
N GLU A 335 -3.75 9.76 17.34
CA GLU A 335 -3.52 10.17 18.71
C GLU A 335 -4.08 9.16 19.74
N TYR A 336 -5.27 8.61 19.44
CA TYR A 336 -5.90 7.61 20.29
C TYR A 336 -5.01 6.36 20.44
N LEU A 337 -4.52 5.79 19.33
CA LEU A 337 -3.66 4.61 19.38
C LEU A 337 -2.34 4.89 20.11
N ALA A 338 -1.77 6.08 19.88
CA ALA A 338 -0.54 6.49 20.57
C ALA A 338 -0.73 6.57 22.09
N ARG A 339 -1.85 7.14 22.56
CA ARG A 339 -2.14 7.28 24.01
C ARG A 339 -2.60 5.98 24.65
N THR A 340 -3.31 5.13 23.92
CA THR A 340 -3.91 3.90 24.46
C THR A 340 -2.92 2.75 24.46
N GLU A 341 -2.22 2.52 23.36
CA GLU A 341 -1.32 1.36 23.20
C GLU A 341 0.18 1.75 23.15
N GLY A 342 0.51 3.03 23.16
CA GLY A 342 1.89 3.49 23.01
C GLY A 342 2.46 3.24 21.61
N ILE A 343 1.60 3.20 20.59
CA ILE A 343 1.99 2.91 19.21
C ILE A 343 1.69 4.13 18.34
N ILE A 344 2.73 4.75 17.77
CA ILE A 344 2.64 5.83 16.79
C ILE A 344 2.63 5.17 15.40
N CYS A 345 1.44 4.87 14.88
CA CYS A 345 1.29 4.28 13.56
C CYS A 345 1.37 5.33 12.45
N ALA A 346 1.61 4.92 11.21
CA ALA A 346 1.49 5.81 10.06
C ALA A 346 0.08 6.39 9.96
N ILE A 347 -0.04 7.65 9.53
CA ILE A 347 -1.35 8.30 9.35
C ILE A 347 -2.24 7.55 8.35
N GLU A 348 -1.64 6.85 7.39
CA GLU A 348 -2.33 5.91 6.52
C GLU A 348 -3.08 4.85 7.35
N SER A 349 -2.37 4.17 8.24
CA SER A 349 -2.91 3.10 9.09
C SER A 349 -3.97 3.60 10.06
N ALA A 350 -3.88 4.86 10.48
CA ALA A 350 -4.85 5.48 11.39
C ALA A 350 -6.27 5.53 10.81
N HIS A 351 -6.43 5.54 9.47
CA HIS A 351 -7.74 5.40 8.82
C HIS A 351 -8.39 4.05 9.18
N ALA A 352 -7.61 2.96 9.19
CA ALA A 352 -8.12 1.65 9.59
C ALA A 352 -8.43 1.58 11.09
N VAL A 353 -7.62 2.23 11.92
CA VAL A 353 -7.87 2.36 13.37
C VAL A 353 -9.18 3.12 13.63
N ALA A 354 -9.43 4.22 12.89
CA ALA A 354 -10.66 5.01 12.99
C ALA A 354 -11.89 4.15 12.71
N GLN A 355 -11.88 3.35 11.64
CA GLN A 355 -13.00 2.47 11.32
C GLN A 355 -13.20 1.37 12.35
N ALA A 356 -12.14 0.76 12.84
CA ALA A 356 -12.24 -0.26 13.88
C ALA A 356 -12.88 0.30 15.16
N ARG A 357 -12.53 1.54 15.55
CA ARG A 357 -13.17 2.25 16.68
C ARG A 357 -14.68 2.44 16.49
N LYS A 358 -15.13 2.71 15.26
CA LYS A 358 -16.55 2.89 14.94
C LYS A 358 -17.37 1.60 15.10
N ILE A 359 -16.77 0.44 14.76
CA ILE A 359 -17.54 -0.82 14.69
C ILE A 359 -17.35 -1.72 15.90
N ALA A 360 -16.22 -1.65 16.60
CA ALA A 360 -15.87 -2.62 17.65
C ALA A 360 -16.89 -2.71 18.78
N GLY A 361 -17.38 -1.56 19.28
CA GLY A 361 -18.33 -1.51 20.38
C GLY A 361 -19.72 -2.12 20.08
N SER A 362 -20.07 -2.24 18.80
CA SER A 362 -21.32 -2.89 18.36
C SER A 362 -21.17 -4.40 18.12
N MET A 363 -19.97 -4.93 18.24
CA MET A 363 -19.64 -6.34 17.99
C MET A 363 -19.55 -7.13 19.30
N SER A 364 -19.77 -8.43 19.23
CA SER A 364 -19.68 -9.31 20.40
C SER A 364 -18.24 -9.43 20.91
N LYS A 365 -18.08 -9.53 22.25
CA LYS A 365 -16.77 -9.68 22.94
C LYS A 365 -16.02 -10.97 22.59
N ASP A 366 -16.70 -11.95 22.03
CA ASP A 366 -16.09 -13.18 21.54
C ASP A 366 -15.60 -13.06 20.08
N GLN A 367 -15.98 -11.99 19.36
CA GLN A 367 -15.48 -11.68 18.03
C GLN A 367 -14.13 -10.95 18.08
N SER A 368 -13.39 -10.95 16.98
CA SER A 368 -12.14 -10.21 16.85
C SER A 368 -12.07 -9.43 15.56
N ILE A 369 -11.33 -8.32 15.59
CA ILE A 369 -10.99 -7.48 14.45
C ILE A 369 -9.48 -7.49 14.29
N ILE A 370 -8.99 -7.69 13.07
CA ILE A 370 -7.59 -7.48 12.72
C ILE A 370 -7.47 -6.13 12.01
N ILE A 371 -6.62 -5.26 12.53
CA ILE A 371 -6.23 -4.00 11.88
C ILE A 371 -4.84 -4.17 11.30
N CYS A 372 -4.65 -3.90 10.00
CA CYS A 372 -3.33 -3.87 9.39
C CYS A 372 -2.66 -2.52 9.69
N LEU A 373 -1.68 -2.50 10.60
CA LEU A 373 -0.80 -1.35 10.80
C LEU A 373 0.29 -1.37 9.73
N SER A 374 0.01 -0.75 8.61
CA SER A 374 0.81 -0.84 7.38
C SER A 374 2.18 -0.18 7.46
N GLY A 375 2.36 0.76 8.40
CA GLY A 375 3.63 1.46 8.61
C GLY A 375 3.68 2.22 9.93
N ARG A 376 4.89 2.67 10.31
CA ARG A 376 5.12 3.49 11.50
C ARG A 376 4.98 4.98 11.21
N GLY A 377 4.65 5.75 12.23
CA GLY A 377 4.25 7.15 12.12
C GLY A 377 5.31 8.18 12.45
N ASP A 378 6.58 7.80 12.67
CA ASP A 378 7.65 8.78 12.97
C ASP A 378 7.73 9.90 11.91
N LYS A 379 7.48 9.54 10.66
CA LYS A 379 7.44 10.47 9.52
C LYS A 379 6.28 11.47 9.58
N ASP A 380 5.21 11.16 10.32
CA ASP A 380 3.95 11.90 10.33
C ASP A 380 3.81 12.84 11.52
N VAL A 381 4.63 12.67 12.56
CA VAL A 381 4.52 13.43 13.83
C VAL A 381 4.53 14.95 13.59
N ALA A 382 5.44 15.46 12.75
CA ALA A 382 5.49 16.88 12.42
C ALA A 382 4.26 17.36 11.64
N ALA A 383 3.73 16.54 10.73
CA ALA A 383 2.51 16.87 9.99
C ALA A 383 1.27 16.91 10.91
N ILE A 384 1.17 15.97 11.85
CA ILE A 384 0.08 15.92 12.83
C ILE A 384 0.17 17.12 13.78
N ALA A 385 1.37 17.47 14.27
CA ALA A 385 1.57 18.66 15.08
C ALA A 385 1.07 19.93 14.38
N ARG A 386 1.49 20.14 13.12
CA ARG A 386 1.00 21.27 12.31
C ARG A 386 -0.52 21.24 12.11
N TYR A 387 -1.09 20.07 11.88
CA TYR A 387 -2.55 19.91 11.74
C TYR A 387 -3.30 20.34 13.00
N ARG A 388 -2.73 20.05 14.18
CA ARG A 388 -3.27 20.47 15.49
C ARG A 388 -2.88 21.89 15.89
N GLY A 389 -2.14 22.63 15.06
CA GLY A 389 -1.67 23.99 15.39
C GLY A 389 -0.58 24.00 16.46
N VAL A 390 0.14 22.91 16.65
CA VAL A 390 1.27 22.81 17.56
C VAL A 390 2.55 23.10 16.79
N ASP A 391 3.30 24.11 17.23
CA ASP A 391 4.62 24.42 16.69
C ASP A 391 5.66 23.51 17.37
N ILE A 392 6.37 22.72 16.57
CA ILE A 392 7.51 21.93 17.01
C ILE A 392 8.78 22.58 16.44
N HIS A 393 9.62 23.08 17.32
CA HIS A 393 10.93 23.54 16.91
C HIS A 393 11.79 22.32 16.56
N GLU A 394 12.22 22.25 15.30
CA GLU A 394 13.20 21.26 14.82
C GLU A 394 14.61 21.69 15.22
#